data_526c8de2d19101999056b2e9aff89775
#
_entry.id   526c8de2d19101999056b2e9aff89775
#
_cell.length_a   1.000
_cell.length_b   1.000
_cell.length_c   1.000
_cell.angle_alpha   90.00
_cell.angle_beta   90.00
_cell.angle_gamma   90.00
#
_symmetry.space_group_name_H-M   'P 1'
#
loop_
_entity.id
_entity.type
_entity.pdbx_description
1 polymer ?
#
loop_
_entity_poly.entity_id
_entity_poly.type
_entity_poly.pdbx_seq_one_letter_code
_entity_poly.pdbx_strand_id
1 'polypeptide(L)'
;MKQKVYNLIILDESGSMQVIAEQAVSGLNETLQSIVTAQGENEDQEHYVSFVTFNSSRIHTVMNRQKVEVGKELRWTDFSPRNCTPLFDAMGQSISELRSNISDDAVVLVTIITDGMENASKEYNGSAIKKMVSDLKEKGWLFVYIGTNQDVDAVADSMGIRSRRSFEYSDTGAQSMLYEERNRRNRFYDQLSCFGKCILEEDSYDYYGGEDVEPTRKENNMRDKAAMPDDTGDKKSVGFFGKIRNLINK
;
A
#
# COMPACT_ATOMS: atom_id res chain seq x y z
N MET A 1 16.24 12.91 12.71
CA MET A 1 14.91 13.33 12.15
C MET A 1 14.22 12.06 11.68
N LYS A 2 12.89 11.96 11.81
CA LYS A 2 12.15 10.80 11.27
C LYS A 2 12.10 10.88 9.75
N GLN A 3 12.19 9.71 9.09
CA GLN A 3 11.99 9.61 7.65
C GLN A 3 10.52 9.90 7.31
N LYS A 4 10.26 10.90 6.47
CA LYS A 4 8.90 11.17 6.00
C LYS A 4 8.53 10.21 4.86
N VAL A 5 7.40 9.53 5.03
CA VAL A 5 6.86 8.57 4.07
C VAL A 5 5.48 9.02 3.62
N TYR A 6 5.33 9.36 2.36
CA TYR A 6 4.06 9.76 1.78
C TYR A 6 3.44 8.60 1.00
N ASN A 7 2.22 8.28 1.31
CA ASN A 7 1.43 7.25 0.65
C ASN A 7 0.38 7.94 -0.22
N LEU A 8 0.61 7.97 -1.53
CA LEU A 8 -0.37 8.46 -2.51
C LEU A 8 -1.15 7.27 -3.06
N ILE A 9 -2.44 7.21 -2.78
CA ILE A 9 -3.35 6.18 -3.28
C ILE A 9 -4.26 6.85 -4.32
N ILE A 10 -4.27 6.33 -5.54
CA ILE A 10 -5.08 6.79 -6.67
C ILE A 10 -6.03 5.64 -7.03
N LEU A 11 -7.30 5.79 -6.69
CA LEU A 11 -8.34 4.77 -6.88
C LEU A 11 -9.28 5.17 -8.00
N ASP A 12 -9.41 4.31 -8.97
CA ASP A 12 -10.41 4.43 -10.03
C ASP A 12 -11.83 4.34 -9.46
N GLU A 13 -12.65 5.30 -9.85
CA GLU A 13 -14.08 5.38 -9.55
C GLU A 13 -14.89 5.40 -10.87
N SER A 14 -14.38 4.77 -11.92
CA SER A 14 -15.08 4.60 -13.19
C SER A 14 -16.19 3.54 -13.09
N GLY A 15 -17.07 3.50 -14.09
CA GLY A 15 -18.28 2.65 -14.03
C GLY A 15 -18.01 1.16 -13.95
N SER A 16 -16.91 0.67 -14.50
CA SER A 16 -16.49 -0.73 -14.43
C SER A 16 -16.22 -1.20 -12.99
N MET A 17 -15.67 -0.32 -12.14
CA MET A 17 -15.39 -0.61 -10.73
C MET A 17 -16.65 -0.99 -9.91
N GLN A 18 -17.86 -0.82 -10.46
CA GLN A 18 -19.11 -1.15 -9.76
C GLN A 18 -19.19 -2.62 -9.32
N VAL A 19 -18.62 -3.53 -10.11
CA VAL A 19 -18.68 -4.98 -9.83
C VAL A 19 -17.84 -5.37 -8.62
N ILE A 20 -16.76 -4.64 -8.35
CA ILE A 20 -15.83 -4.87 -7.22
C ILE A 20 -15.88 -3.75 -6.18
N ALA A 21 -16.98 -2.98 -6.14
CA ALA A 21 -17.08 -1.78 -5.32
C ALA A 21 -16.87 -2.06 -3.81
N GLU A 22 -17.51 -3.09 -3.28
CA GLU A 22 -17.38 -3.47 -1.86
C GLU A 22 -15.95 -3.89 -1.52
N GLN A 23 -15.32 -4.69 -2.40
CA GLN A 23 -13.95 -5.16 -2.22
C GLN A 23 -12.95 -4.02 -2.35
N ALA A 24 -13.16 -3.10 -3.29
CA ALA A 24 -12.31 -1.91 -3.45
C ALA A 24 -12.33 -1.04 -2.18
N VAL A 25 -13.51 -0.82 -1.60
CA VAL A 25 -13.67 -0.07 -0.34
C VAL A 25 -13.04 -0.82 0.84
N SER A 26 -13.31 -2.13 0.96
CA SER A 26 -12.72 -2.95 2.03
C SER A 26 -11.20 -2.92 1.99
N GLY A 27 -10.63 -3.16 0.82
CA GLY A 27 -9.19 -3.20 0.67
C GLY A 27 -8.50 -1.85 0.81
N LEU A 28 -9.13 -0.78 0.35
CA LEU A 28 -8.65 0.55 0.66
C LEU A 28 -8.58 0.78 2.17
N ASN A 29 -9.63 0.43 2.91
CA ASN A 29 -9.66 0.60 4.36
C ASN A 29 -8.62 -0.29 5.06
N GLU A 30 -8.38 -1.53 4.60
CA GLU A 30 -7.28 -2.37 5.07
C GLU A 30 -5.91 -1.74 4.78
N THR A 31 -5.73 -1.16 3.60
CA THR A 31 -4.51 -0.43 3.23
C THR A 31 -4.29 0.77 4.16
N LEU A 32 -5.32 1.57 4.42
CA LEU A 32 -5.25 2.69 5.35
C LEU A 32 -4.89 2.25 6.77
N GLN A 33 -5.50 1.15 7.25
CA GLN A 33 -5.17 0.59 8.57
C GLN A 33 -3.75 0.02 8.63
N SER A 34 -3.24 -0.57 7.55
CA SER A 34 -1.84 -1.03 7.50
C SER A 34 -0.85 0.12 7.65
N ILE A 35 -1.14 1.28 7.06
CA ILE A 35 -0.32 2.49 7.21
C ILE A 35 -0.36 3.00 8.65
N VAL A 36 -1.54 2.95 9.31
CA VAL A 36 -1.67 3.32 10.73
C VAL A 36 -0.87 2.38 11.62
N THR A 37 -0.90 1.08 11.34
CA THR A 37 -0.12 0.06 12.05
C THR A 37 1.38 0.31 11.87
N ALA A 38 1.83 0.52 10.63
CA ALA A 38 3.22 0.80 10.31
C ALA A 38 3.75 2.07 11.02
N GLN A 39 2.91 3.10 11.17
CA GLN A 39 3.27 4.30 11.95
C GLN A 39 3.56 3.96 13.42
N GLY A 40 2.90 2.96 13.99
CA GLY A 40 3.15 2.50 15.37
C GLY A 40 4.36 1.59 15.51
N GLU A 41 4.64 0.78 14.48
CA GLU A 41 5.71 -0.22 14.48
C GLU A 41 7.07 0.35 14.05
N ASN A 42 7.09 1.42 13.22
CA ASN A 42 8.30 2.05 12.71
C ASN A 42 8.48 3.45 13.33
N GLU A 43 9.07 3.50 14.52
CA GLU A 43 9.25 4.75 15.27
C GLU A 43 10.15 5.78 14.57
N ASP A 44 10.99 5.36 13.65
CA ASP A 44 11.90 6.18 12.84
C ASP A 44 11.22 6.79 11.61
N GLN A 45 9.97 6.42 11.32
CA GLN A 45 9.16 6.91 10.20
C GLN A 45 8.04 7.87 10.67
N GLU A 46 7.62 8.73 9.76
CA GLU A 46 6.46 9.59 9.90
C GLU A 46 5.61 9.51 8.62
N HIS A 47 4.46 8.84 8.73
CA HIS A 47 3.60 8.55 7.60
C HIS A 47 2.55 9.63 7.34
N TYR A 48 2.33 9.91 6.07
CA TYR A 48 1.28 10.78 5.55
C TYR A 48 0.50 10.06 4.46
N VAL A 49 -0.81 10.32 4.37
CA VAL A 49 -1.70 9.77 3.35
C VAL A 49 -2.26 10.87 2.49
N SER A 50 -2.13 10.72 1.18
CA SER A 50 -2.93 11.40 0.15
C SER A 50 -3.77 10.35 -0.54
N PHE A 51 -5.09 10.54 -0.59
CA PHE A 51 -6.02 9.62 -1.23
C PHE A 51 -6.87 10.39 -2.23
N VAL A 52 -6.88 9.90 -3.46
CA VAL A 52 -7.57 10.50 -4.60
C VAL A 52 -8.45 9.45 -5.25
N THR A 53 -9.71 9.80 -5.52
CA THR A 53 -10.59 9.04 -6.41
C THR A 53 -10.77 9.76 -7.73
N PHE A 54 -10.98 9.03 -8.82
CA PHE A 54 -11.12 9.65 -10.12
C PHE A 54 -12.11 8.94 -11.04
N ASN A 55 -12.82 9.72 -11.82
CA ASN A 55 -13.58 9.34 -13.01
C ASN A 55 -13.65 10.54 -13.97
N SER A 56 -14.27 10.38 -15.16
CA SER A 56 -14.30 11.47 -16.14
C SER A 56 -15.12 12.71 -15.75
N SER A 57 -15.83 12.67 -14.62
CA SER A 57 -16.51 13.84 -14.08
C SER A 57 -15.65 14.61 -13.09
N ARG A 58 -14.75 13.95 -12.38
CA ARG A 58 -13.93 14.55 -11.32
C ARG A 58 -12.67 13.76 -11.02
N ILE A 59 -11.61 14.45 -10.65
CA ILE A 59 -10.48 13.94 -9.90
C ILE A 59 -10.61 14.58 -8.51
N HIS A 60 -10.85 13.75 -7.49
CA HIS A 60 -11.24 14.22 -6.15
C HIS A 60 -10.23 13.80 -5.09
N THR A 61 -9.58 14.77 -4.47
CA THR A 61 -8.70 14.54 -3.33
C THR A 61 -9.53 14.38 -2.06
N VAL A 62 -9.61 13.15 -1.57
CA VAL A 62 -10.34 12.79 -0.34
C VAL A 62 -9.49 13.09 0.90
N MET A 63 -8.21 12.75 0.85
CA MET A 63 -7.22 13.05 1.90
C MET A 63 -6.02 13.73 1.25
N ASN A 64 -5.54 14.83 1.83
CA ASN A 64 -4.41 15.58 1.31
C ASN A 64 -3.28 15.66 2.34
N ARG A 65 -2.24 14.83 2.17
CA ARG A 65 -1.09 14.74 3.08
C ARG A 65 -1.50 14.67 4.56
N GLN A 66 -2.57 13.92 4.82
CA GLN A 66 -3.06 13.73 6.18
C GLN A 66 -2.02 12.95 6.98
N LYS A 67 -1.54 13.56 8.06
CA LYS A 67 -0.61 12.90 8.99
C LYS A 67 -1.29 11.71 9.65
N VAL A 68 -0.59 10.59 9.69
CA VAL A 68 -1.08 9.37 10.35
C VAL A 68 -0.76 9.43 11.84
N GLU A 69 -1.76 9.18 12.65
CA GLU A 69 -1.65 9.14 14.11
C GLU A 69 -1.90 7.72 14.61
N VAL A 70 -1.03 7.23 15.51
CA VAL A 70 -1.18 5.90 16.10
C VAL A 70 -2.51 5.81 16.85
N GLY A 71 -3.26 4.73 16.61
CA GLY A 71 -4.55 4.49 17.26
C GLY A 71 -5.72 5.30 16.72
N LYS A 72 -5.51 6.14 15.69
CA LYS A 72 -6.58 6.86 15.00
C LYS A 72 -6.95 6.12 13.72
N GLU A 73 -8.19 5.67 13.64
CA GLU A 73 -8.70 4.99 12.45
C GLU A 73 -8.72 5.95 11.25
N LEU A 74 -8.19 5.50 10.10
CA LEU A 74 -8.40 6.12 8.81
C LEU A 74 -9.36 5.24 8.02
N ARG A 75 -10.52 5.79 7.62
CA ARG A 75 -11.55 5.06 6.92
C ARG A 75 -12.24 5.91 5.86
N TRP A 76 -12.63 5.26 4.78
CA TRP A 76 -13.44 5.86 3.73
C TRP A 76 -14.47 4.87 3.19
N THR A 77 -15.66 5.35 2.84
CA THR A 77 -16.79 4.51 2.42
C THR A 77 -17.63 5.12 1.29
N ASP A 78 -17.31 6.34 0.87
CA ASP A 78 -18.12 7.10 -0.11
C ASP A 78 -17.67 6.78 -1.54
N PHE A 79 -17.83 5.51 -1.96
CA PHE A 79 -17.47 5.01 -3.28
C PHE A 79 -18.69 4.93 -4.19
N SER A 80 -18.64 5.67 -5.31
CA SER A 80 -19.75 5.79 -6.26
C SER A 80 -19.28 5.67 -7.70
N PRO A 81 -18.94 4.44 -8.15
CA PRO A 81 -18.40 4.18 -9.49
C PRO A 81 -19.33 4.65 -10.61
N ARG A 82 -18.79 5.43 -11.55
CA ARG A 82 -19.49 5.93 -12.74
C ARG A 82 -18.54 6.51 -13.78
N ASN A 83 -19.06 6.62 -15.01
CA ASN A 83 -18.36 7.28 -16.13
C ASN A 83 -17.08 6.56 -16.60
N CYS A 84 -16.19 7.31 -17.29
CA CYS A 84 -14.97 6.82 -17.93
C CYS A 84 -13.73 7.01 -17.06
N THR A 85 -12.58 6.53 -17.54
CA THR A 85 -11.31 6.37 -16.81
C THR A 85 -10.24 7.33 -17.32
N PRO A 86 -10.11 8.57 -16.81
CA PRO A 86 -9.02 9.49 -17.12
C PRO A 86 -7.78 9.20 -16.25
N LEU A 87 -7.18 8.03 -16.43
CA LEU A 87 -6.07 7.54 -15.59
C LEU A 87 -4.85 8.46 -15.63
N PHE A 88 -4.45 8.91 -16.85
CA PHE A 88 -3.27 9.75 -16.99
C PHE A 88 -3.46 11.13 -16.36
N ASP A 89 -4.65 11.72 -16.48
CA ASP A 89 -4.96 12.99 -15.83
C ASP A 89 -4.95 12.83 -14.31
N ALA A 90 -5.54 11.75 -13.78
CA ALA A 90 -5.55 11.46 -12.35
C ALA A 90 -4.13 11.30 -11.79
N MET A 91 -3.28 10.53 -12.47
CA MET A 91 -1.88 10.38 -12.10
C MET A 91 -1.13 11.71 -12.19
N GLY A 92 -1.22 12.37 -13.33
CA GLY A 92 -0.46 13.61 -13.58
C GLY A 92 -0.78 14.72 -12.58
N GLN A 93 -2.07 14.96 -12.32
CA GLN A 93 -2.50 15.99 -11.37
C GLN A 93 -2.13 15.63 -9.92
N SER A 94 -2.43 14.40 -9.48
CA SER A 94 -2.17 13.96 -8.10
C SER A 94 -0.68 13.93 -7.76
N ILE A 95 0.15 13.43 -8.67
CA ILE A 95 1.60 13.36 -8.50
C ILE A 95 2.20 14.77 -8.50
N SER A 96 1.78 15.66 -9.42
CA SER A 96 2.28 17.03 -9.50
C SER A 96 1.91 17.83 -8.25
N GLU A 97 0.69 17.66 -7.74
CA GLU A 97 0.23 18.30 -6.51
C GLU A 97 1.06 17.83 -5.31
N LEU A 98 1.24 16.51 -5.13
CA LEU A 98 2.03 15.99 -4.03
C LEU A 98 3.48 16.47 -4.11
N ARG A 99 4.13 16.34 -5.27
CA ARG A 99 5.52 16.74 -5.51
C ARG A 99 5.79 18.19 -5.16
N SER A 100 4.84 19.08 -5.49
CA SER A 100 4.99 20.52 -5.25
C SER A 100 4.95 20.91 -3.77
N ASN A 101 4.55 19.97 -2.90
CA ASN A 101 4.24 20.23 -1.50
C ASN A 101 5.04 19.36 -0.52
N ILE A 102 6.02 18.60 -1.00
CA ILE A 102 6.88 17.76 -0.16
C ILE A 102 8.35 18.06 -0.45
N SER A 103 9.23 17.69 0.48
CA SER A 103 10.68 17.81 0.32
C SER A 103 11.26 16.68 -0.54
N ASP A 104 12.37 16.95 -1.22
CA ASP A 104 13.04 15.97 -2.12
C ASP A 104 13.64 14.77 -1.36
N ASP A 105 13.84 14.86 -0.06
CA ASP A 105 14.34 13.77 0.79
C ASP A 105 13.23 12.80 1.25
N ALA A 106 11.97 13.13 0.99
CA ALA A 106 10.84 12.27 1.33
C ALA A 106 10.86 10.96 0.52
N VAL A 107 10.35 9.90 1.13
CA VAL A 107 10.01 8.65 0.44
C VAL A 107 8.54 8.71 0.04
N VAL A 108 8.24 8.30 -1.19
CA VAL A 108 6.87 8.30 -1.70
C VAL A 108 6.52 6.93 -2.28
N LEU A 109 5.44 6.35 -1.79
CA LEU A 109 4.81 5.16 -2.37
C LEU A 109 3.52 5.57 -3.07
N VAL A 110 3.48 5.47 -4.39
CA VAL A 110 2.30 5.73 -5.22
C VAL A 110 1.65 4.39 -5.57
N THR A 111 0.39 4.20 -5.17
CA THR A 111 -0.39 3.01 -5.50
C THR A 111 -1.56 3.40 -6.39
N ILE A 112 -1.60 2.86 -7.58
CA ILE A 112 -2.66 3.05 -8.56
C ILE A 112 -3.52 1.79 -8.59
N ILE A 113 -4.83 1.93 -8.40
CA ILE A 113 -5.80 0.83 -8.39
C ILE A 113 -6.87 1.13 -9.43
N THR A 114 -7.00 0.29 -10.47
CA THR A 114 -7.96 0.45 -11.56
C THR A 114 -8.35 -0.89 -12.17
N ASP A 115 -9.57 -1.01 -12.65
CA ASP A 115 -10.05 -2.14 -13.44
C ASP A 115 -10.24 -1.80 -14.93
N GLY A 116 -9.99 -0.52 -15.28
CA GLY A 116 -10.26 0.05 -16.59
C GLY A 116 -9.02 0.50 -17.36
N MET A 117 -9.13 0.48 -18.68
CA MET A 117 -8.14 1.09 -19.57
C MET A 117 -8.32 2.61 -19.59
N GLU A 118 -7.21 3.34 -19.68
CA GLU A 118 -7.23 4.78 -20.01
C GLU A 118 -8.10 5.08 -21.25
N ASN A 119 -9.07 5.95 -21.11
CA ASN A 119 -9.98 6.29 -22.21
C ASN A 119 -10.55 7.71 -22.19
N ALA A 120 -10.14 8.56 -21.24
CA ALA A 120 -10.79 9.85 -21.04
C ALA A 120 -9.86 11.01 -20.65
N SER A 121 -8.55 10.80 -20.55
CA SER A 121 -7.58 11.86 -20.22
C SER A 121 -7.47 12.91 -21.33
N LYS A 122 -7.25 14.15 -20.94
CA LYS A 122 -7.17 15.32 -21.83
C LYS A 122 -5.91 16.17 -21.63
N GLU A 123 -5.36 16.18 -20.40
CA GLU A 123 -4.22 17.01 -20.03
C GLU A 123 -2.91 16.25 -20.13
N TYR A 124 -2.90 14.98 -19.72
CA TYR A 124 -1.74 14.12 -19.72
C TYR A 124 -1.92 12.97 -20.73
N ASN A 125 -0.83 12.57 -21.35
CA ASN A 125 -0.75 11.38 -22.18
C ASN A 125 0.25 10.36 -21.61
N GLY A 126 0.25 9.15 -22.14
CA GLY A 126 1.12 8.08 -21.65
C GLY A 126 2.62 8.43 -21.67
N SER A 127 3.09 9.17 -22.67
CA SER A 127 4.50 9.59 -22.74
C SER A 127 4.86 10.58 -21.63
N ALA A 128 3.97 11.51 -21.32
CA ALA A 128 4.17 12.46 -20.23
C ALA A 128 4.20 11.76 -18.87
N ILE A 129 3.28 10.79 -18.65
CA ILE A 129 3.25 9.98 -17.43
C ILE A 129 4.50 9.11 -17.33
N LYS A 130 4.92 8.44 -18.41
CA LYS A 130 6.14 7.63 -18.42
C LYS A 130 7.37 8.44 -18.04
N LYS A 131 7.50 9.65 -18.61
CA LYS A 131 8.59 10.55 -18.25
C LYS A 131 8.52 10.95 -16.78
N MET A 132 7.35 11.35 -16.30
CA MET A 132 7.13 11.74 -14.90
C MET A 132 7.51 10.61 -13.94
N VAL A 133 7.08 9.38 -14.21
CA VAL A 133 7.41 8.19 -13.42
C VAL A 133 8.93 7.95 -13.42
N SER A 134 9.58 8.02 -14.58
CA SER A 134 11.03 7.85 -14.69
C SER A 134 11.78 8.88 -13.87
N ASP A 135 11.45 10.17 -14.05
CA ASP A 135 12.12 11.29 -13.35
C ASP A 135 11.94 11.21 -11.81
N LEU A 136 10.82 10.66 -11.35
CA LEU A 136 10.53 10.55 -9.91
C LEU A 136 11.11 9.29 -9.26
N LYS A 137 11.23 8.19 -10.01
CA LYS A 137 11.93 7.00 -9.54
C LYS A 137 13.39 7.32 -9.18
N GLU A 138 14.08 8.15 -9.96
CA GLU A 138 15.43 8.64 -9.67
C GLU A 138 15.48 9.46 -8.36
N LYS A 139 14.34 9.96 -7.89
CA LYS A 139 14.19 10.71 -6.63
C LYS A 139 13.72 9.85 -5.45
N GLY A 140 13.65 8.53 -5.63
CA GLY A 140 13.22 7.60 -4.59
C GLY A 140 11.68 7.51 -4.43
N TRP A 141 10.93 7.73 -5.53
CA TRP A 141 9.51 7.41 -5.56
C TRP A 141 9.32 5.98 -6.05
N LEU A 142 8.47 5.24 -5.37
CA LEU A 142 8.07 3.90 -5.75
C LEU A 142 6.66 3.93 -6.32
N PHE A 143 6.46 3.29 -7.47
CA PHE A 143 5.18 3.20 -8.15
C PHE A 143 4.70 1.76 -8.20
N VAL A 144 3.47 1.53 -7.77
CA VAL A 144 2.80 0.23 -7.76
C VAL A 144 1.51 0.34 -8.55
N TYR A 145 1.32 -0.54 -9.53
CA TYR A 145 0.14 -0.60 -10.36
C TYR A 145 -0.63 -1.89 -10.13
N ILE A 146 -1.88 -1.76 -9.73
CA ILE A 146 -2.79 -2.87 -9.44
C ILE A 146 -3.95 -2.79 -10.42
N GLY A 147 -4.07 -3.77 -11.28
CA GLY A 147 -5.07 -3.76 -12.34
C GLY A 147 -5.82 -5.07 -12.50
N THR A 148 -6.93 -5.02 -13.21
CA THR A 148 -7.72 -6.18 -13.64
C THR A 148 -8.40 -5.90 -14.97
N ASN A 149 -8.96 -6.93 -15.63
CA ASN A 149 -9.70 -6.84 -16.89
C ASN A 149 -8.95 -6.18 -18.06
N GLN A 150 -7.62 -6.10 -18.02
CA GLN A 150 -6.77 -5.51 -19.02
C GLN A 150 -5.42 -6.22 -19.07
N ASP A 151 -4.63 -5.94 -20.09
CA ASP A 151 -3.23 -6.34 -20.10
C ASP A 151 -2.45 -5.43 -19.15
N VAL A 152 -2.44 -5.81 -17.85
CA VAL A 152 -1.79 -5.08 -16.77
C VAL A 152 -0.30 -4.87 -17.06
N ASP A 153 0.35 -5.87 -17.66
CA ASP A 153 1.76 -5.79 -18.00
C ASP A 153 2.02 -4.72 -19.06
N ALA A 154 1.28 -4.75 -20.16
CA ALA A 154 1.42 -3.77 -21.23
C ALA A 154 1.09 -2.35 -20.78
N VAL A 155 0.04 -2.17 -19.94
CA VAL A 155 -0.36 -0.86 -19.43
C VAL A 155 0.69 -0.30 -18.48
N ALA A 156 1.16 -1.08 -17.51
CA ALA A 156 2.19 -0.67 -16.57
C ALA A 156 3.53 -0.35 -17.27
N ASP A 157 3.94 -1.17 -18.24
CA ASP A 157 5.14 -0.94 -19.04
C ASP A 157 5.04 0.34 -19.89
N SER A 158 3.86 0.66 -20.41
CA SER A 158 3.62 1.90 -21.15
C SER A 158 3.86 3.14 -20.30
N MET A 159 3.66 3.04 -18.99
CA MET A 159 3.92 4.08 -17.99
C MET A 159 5.28 3.96 -17.28
N GLY A 160 6.08 2.94 -17.61
CA GLY A 160 7.38 2.69 -16.97
C GLY A 160 7.29 2.18 -15.53
N ILE A 161 6.16 1.59 -15.14
CA ILE A 161 5.94 1.03 -13.81
C ILE A 161 6.30 -0.46 -13.84
N ARG A 162 7.30 -0.87 -13.05
CA ARG A 162 7.74 -2.27 -12.96
C ARG A 162 6.97 -3.05 -11.91
N SER A 163 6.70 -2.45 -10.76
CA SER A 163 5.96 -3.09 -9.68
C SER A 163 4.47 -3.09 -10.01
N ARG A 164 3.99 -4.21 -10.50
CA ARG A 164 2.61 -4.37 -10.94
C ARG A 164 2.03 -5.72 -10.55
N ARG A 165 0.72 -5.75 -10.37
CA ARG A 165 -0.04 -6.94 -10.03
C ARG A 165 -1.38 -6.95 -10.76
N SER A 166 -1.74 -8.09 -11.33
CA SER A 166 -3.09 -8.37 -11.79
C SER A 166 -3.86 -9.16 -10.75
N PHE A 167 -5.16 -8.96 -10.68
CA PHE A 167 -6.06 -9.78 -9.88
C PHE A 167 -7.26 -10.23 -10.70
N GLU A 168 -7.87 -11.34 -10.29
CA GLU A 168 -9.09 -11.80 -10.91
C GLU A 168 -10.26 -10.88 -10.57
N TYR A 169 -11.11 -10.62 -11.57
CA TYR A 169 -12.31 -9.81 -11.42
C TYR A 169 -13.41 -10.58 -10.67
N SER A 170 -13.14 -10.87 -9.42
CA SER A 170 -14.00 -11.61 -8.50
C SER A 170 -13.75 -11.15 -7.07
N ASP A 171 -14.68 -11.42 -6.17
CA ASP A 171 -14.59 -11.09 -4.75
C ASP A 171 -13.34 -11.72 -4.11
N THR A 172 -13.09 -12.99 -4.40
CA THR A 172 -11.95 -13.73 -3.87
C THR A 172 -10.62 -13.24 -4.44
N GLY A 173 -10.58 -12.91 -5.74
CA GLY A 173 -9.41 -12.36 -6.40
C GLY A 173 -9.03 -11.00 -5.83
N ALA A 174 -10.00 -10.11 -5.68
CA ALA A 174 -9.79 -8.79 -5.07
C ALA A 174 -9.30 -8.91 -3.61
N GLN A 175 -9.90 -9.77 -2.78
CA GLN A 175 -9.47 -9.99 -1.40
C GLN A 175 -8.03 -10.53 -1.31
N SER A 176 -7.68 -11.51 -2.14
CA SER A 176 -6.32 -12.06 -2.16
C SER A 176 -5.28 -11.02 -2.55
N MET A 177 -5.58 -10.19 -3.56
CA MET A 177 -4.70 -9.10 -3.99
C MET A 177 -4.49 -8.07 -2.87
N LEU A 178 -5.56 -7.67 -2.18
CA LEU A 178 -5.49 -6.70 -1.10
C LEU A 178 -4.69 -7.20 0.10
N TYR A 179 -4.84 -8.48 0.43
CA TYR A 179 -4.03 -9.13 1.46
C TYR A 179 -2.54 -9.15 1.07
N GLU A 180 -2.22 -9.49 -0.17
CA GLU A 180 -0.85 -9.46 -0.67
C GLU A 180 -0.27 -8.05 -0.66
N GLU A 181 -1.02 -7.05 -1.16
CA GLU A 181 -0.60 -5.65 -1.16
C GLU A 181 -0.29 -5.15 0.26
N ARG A 182 -1.12 -5.47 1.24
CA ARG A 182 -0.86 -5.12 2.64
C ARG A 182 0.45 -5.70 3.15
N ASN A 183 0.72 -6.99 2.87
CA ASN A 183 1.95 -7.65 3.32
C ASN A 183 3.19 -7.05 2.64
N ARG A 184 3.11 -6.75 1.34
CA ARG A 184 4.20 -6.12 0.60
C ARG A 184 4.47 -4.70 1.08
N ARG A 185 3.44 -3.95 1.39
CA ARG A 185 3.53 -2.60 1.94
C ARG A 185 4.20 -2.59 3.31
N ASN A 186 3.81 -3.46 4.22
CA ASN A 186 4.44 -3.59 5.53
C ASN A 186 5.92 -3.96 5.39
N ARG A 187 6.24 -4.95 4.55
CA ARG A 187 7.62 -5.33 4.25
C ARG A 187 8.46 -4.16 3.71
N PHE A 188 7.88 -3.35 2.83
CA PHE A 188 8.56 -2.14 2.32
C PHE A 188 8.90 -1.17 3.45
N TYR A 189 7.99 -0.92 4.39
CA TYR A 189 8.25 -0.03 5.52
C TYR A 189 9.30 -0.60 6.47
N ASP A 190 9.28 -1.91 6.74
CA ASP A 190 10.30 -2.58 7.55
C ASP A 190 11.69 -2.49 6.90
N GLN A 191 11.76 -2.71 5.59
CA GLN A 191 13.01 -2.54 4.84
C GLN A 191 13.50 -1.10 4.84
N LEU A 192 12.59 -0.13 4.73
CA LEU A 192 12.91 1.29 4.81
C LEU A 192 13.49 1.67 6.18
N SER A 193 12.97 1.10 7.29
CA SER A 193 13.54 1.28 8.62
C SER A 193 14.93 0.64 8.75
N CYS A 194 15.16 -0.53 8.11
CA CYS A 194 16.45 -1.22 8.20
C CYS A 194 17.55 -0.57 7.36
N PHE A 195 17.22 -0.14 6.15
CA PHE A 195 18.19 0.25 5.13
C PHE A 195 18.06 1.71 4.68
N GLY A 196 17.01 2.42 5.11
CA GLY A 196 16.73 3.78 4.68
C GLY A 196 16.34 3.89 3.20
N LYS A 197 16.35 5.11 2.68
CA LYS A 197 15.94 5.43 1.30
C LYS A 197 16.83 4.76 0.22
N CYS A 198 18.04 4.31 0.56
CA CYS A 198 18.94 3.67 -0.39
C CYS A 198 18.37 2.39 -1.03
N ILE A 199 17.38 1.74 -0.43
CA ILE A 199 16.69 0.62 -1.09
C ILE A 199 16.03 1.01 -2.42
N LEU A 200 15.72 2.28 -2.61
CA LEU A 200 15.08 2.81 -3.80
C LEU A 200 16.06 3.40 -4.82
N GLU A 201 17.35 3.51 -4.45
CA GLU A 201 18.40 4.04 -5.35
C GLU A 201 18.84 3.00 -6.38
N GLU A 202 18.66 1.72 -6.08
CA GLU A 202 18.87 0.66 -7.05
C GLU A 202 17.60 0.49 -7.91
N ASP A 203 17.76 0.64 -9.24
CA ASP A 203 16.68 0.43 -10.22
C ASP A 203 16.12 -1.03 -10.22
N SER A 204 16.65 -1.86 -9.31
CA SER A 204 16.31 -3.25 -9.09
C SER A 204 15.29 -3.49 -7.98
N TYR A 205 14.86 -2.48 -7.21
CA TYR A 205 13.89 -2.71 -6.15
C TYR A 205 12.58 -3.26 -6.72
N ASP A 206 12.31 -4.53 -6.40
CA ASP A 206 11.09 -5.21 -6.82
C ASP A 206 10.12 -5.31 -5.64
N TYR A 207 9.08 -4.49 -5.67
CA TYR A 207 8.05 -4.43 -4.62
C TYR A 207 7.29 -5.77 -4.47
N TYR A 208 7.06 -6.49 -5.57
CA TYR A 208 6.41 -7.80 -5.58
C TYR A 208 7.39 -8.98 -5.67
N GLY A 209 8.63 -8.73 -6.04
CA GLY A 209 9.68 -9.72 -6.13
C GLY A 209 10.38 -10.00 -4.81
N GLY A 210 11.03 -11.13 -4.74
CA GLY A 210 11.78 -11.58 -3.58
C GLY A 210 11.06 -12.68 -2.81
N GLU A 211 11.76 -13.79 -2.61
CA GLU A 211 11.40 -14.82 -1.65
C GLU A 211 11.20 -14.18 -0.28
N ASP A 212 10.31 -14.76 0.54
CA ASP A 212 10.07 -14.35 1.93
C ASP A 212 11.34 -14.51 2.77
N VAL A 213 12.27 -13.59 2.63
CA VAL A 213 13.36 -13.42 3.58
C VAL A 213 12.71 -12.69 4.75
N GLU A 214 12.35 -13.45 5.80
CA GLU A 214 11.95 -12.85 7.06
C GLU A 214 13.04 -11.86 7.50
N PRO A 215 12.72 -10.61 7.79
CA PRO A 215 13.69 -9.70 8.38
C PRO A 215 14.13 -10.31 9.70
N THR A 216 15.40 -10.68 9.80
CA THR A 216 15.99 -11.08 11.07
C THR A 216 15.92 -9.88 11.99
N ARG A 217 14.88 -9.82 12.83
CA ARG A 217 14.80 -8.90 13.95
C ARG A 217 16.12 -9.02 14.69
N LYS A 218 16.90 -7.96 14.74
CA LYS A 218 18.01 -7.86 15.70
C LYS A 218 17.37 -7.97 17.08
N GLU A 219 17.49 -9.17 17.69
CA GLU A 219 17.24 -9.33 19.11
C GLU A 219 18.22 -8.42 19.85
N ASN A 220 17.70 -7.29 20.31
CA ASN A 220 18.40 -6.47 21.27
C ASN A 220 18.53 -7.31 22.55
N ASN A 221 19.72 -7.87 22.75
CA ASN A 221 20.19 -8.40 24.01
C ASN A 221 20.00 -7.38 25.12
N MET A 222 18.90 -7.51 25.83
CA MET A 222 18.70 -6.97 27.19
C MET A 222 18.08 -8.07 28.05
N ARG A 223 18.84 -9.13 28.27
CA ARG A 223 18.62 -10.05 29.38
C ARG A 223 19.97 -10.50 29.90
N ASP A 224 20.55 -9.68 30.73
CA ASP A 224 21.48 -10.14 31.73
C ASP A 224 21.28 -9.29 32.98
N LYS A 225 20.64 -9.89 33.97
CA LYS A 225 20.82 -9.79 35.39
C LYS A 225 19.52 -9.96 36.16
N ALA A 226 19.14 -11.20 36.43
CA ALA A 226 18.57 -11.57 37.71
C ALA A 226 18.76 -13.07 37.89
N ALA A 227 19.44 -13.39 38.99
CA ALA A 227 19.86 -14.72 39.39
C ALA A 227 18.69 -15.66 39.68
N MET A 228 18.94 -16.95 39.47
CA MET A 228 18.11 -18.06 39.95
C MET A 228 18.00 -18.11 41.50
N PRO A 229 16.99 -18.81 42.03
CA PRO A 229 17.29 -20.13 42.59
C PRO A 229 16.37 -21.26 42.08
N ASP A 230 16.95 -22.44 42.09
CA ASP A 230 16.38 -23.76 41.94
C ASP A 230 15.11 -23.99 42.79
N ASP A 231 14.10 -24.65 42.22
CA ASP A 231 13.46 -25.78 42.89
C ASP A 231 12.71 -26.73 41.93
N THR A 232 12.85 -27.98 42.22
CA THR A 232 12.35 -29.18 41.56
C THR A 232 10.84 -29.34 41.64
N GLY A 233 10.20 -29.90 40.62
CA GLY A 233 8.85 -30.48 40.78
C GLY A 233 7.99 -30.65 39.53
N ASP A 234 8.17 -31.77 38.91
CA ASP A 234 7.22 -32.62 38.13
C ASP A 234 5.74 -32.20 38.04
N LYS A 235 5.19 -32.17 36.81
CA LYS A 235 3.96 -32.79 36.28
C LYS A 235 3.19 -32.03 35.19
N LYS A 236 3.14 -32.71 34.07
CA LYS A 236 2.00 -32.84 33.11
C LYS A 236 1.45 -31.62 32.38
N SER A 237 1.84 -31.57 31.11
CA SER A 237 1.14 -30.92 29.98
C SER A 237 -0.33 -31.37 29.85
N VAL A 238 -1.24 -30.41 29.78
CA VAL A 238 -2.56 -30.60 29.18
C VAL A 238 -2.78 -29.46 28.22
N GLY A 239 -2.93 -29.81 26.95
CA GLY A 239 -3.05 -28.86 25.83
C GLY A 239 -4.28 -27.98 25.87
N PHE A 240 -4.06 -26.76 25.40
CA PHE A 240 -5.08 -25.68 25.32
C PHE A 240 -6.04 -25.77 24.14
N PHE A 241 -6.15 -26.92 23.48
CA PHE A 241 -7.03 -27.10 22.29
C PHE A 241 -8.36 -27.84 22.55
N GLY A 242 -8.89 -27.86 23.76
CA GLY A 242 -10.05 -28.64 24.18
C GLY A 242 -11.32 -27.92 24.61
N LYS A 243 -11.51 -26.60 24.36
CA LYS A 243 -12.67 -25.88 24.91
C LYS A 243 -13.50 -25.00 23.96
N ILE A 244 -13.47 -25.21 22.67
CA ILE A 244 -14.39 -24.51 21.75
C ILE A 244 -15.16 -25.55 20.90
N ARG A 245 -15.89 -26.45 21.55
CA ARG A 245 -16.77 -27.42 20.85
C ARG A 245 -18.14 -27.61 21.48
N ASN A 246 -18.59 -26.80 22.44
CA ASN A 246 -19.87 -26.99 23.12
C ASN A 246 -20.68 -25.70 23.32
N LEU A 247 -20.77 -24.84 22.31
CA LEU A 247 -21.62 -23.63 22.38
C LEU A 247 -22.49 -23.42 21.12
N ILE A 248 -22.65 -24.44 20.28
CA ILE A 248 -23.63 -24.41 19.20
C ILE A 248 -24.46 -25.68 19.31
N ASN A 249 -25.42 -25.67 20.22
CA ASN A 249 -26.64 -26.50 20.26
C ASN A 249 -27.34 -26.29 21.61
N LYS A 250 -28.09 -25.21 21.69
CA LYS A 250 -29.35 -25.09 22.42
C LYS A 250 -30.14 -23.91 21.88
#